data_e25c99189b837b91d144f9a06d7396e1
#
_entry.id   e25c99189b837b91d144f9a06d7396e1
#
_cell.length_a   1.000
_cell.length_b   1.000
_cell.length_c   1.000
_cell.angle_alpha   90.00
_cell.angle_beta   90.00
_cell.angle_gamma   90.00
#
_symmetry.space_group_name_H-M   'P 1'
#
loop_
_entity.id
_entity.type
_entity.pdbx_description
1 polymer ?
#
loop_
_entity_poly.entity_id
_entity_poly.type
_entity_poly.pdbx_seq_one_letter_code
_entity_poly.pdbx_strand_id
1 'polypeptide(L)'
;MIPDVSIIVPCYNVAAYVDSCLESLVRQTLRNIEIICINDGSTDETWTHLLRWKEKDSRIILLNQRNAGVSAARNAGLDAARGLYVGFADPDDYMDPEMYSRLFSAALEYDADIVECGNHVFEDSSDRIIEAKRRSPSRHFEENASPASFFRDSIWGKMDIC
;
A
#
# COMPACT_ATOMS: atom_id res chain seq x y z
N MET A 1 5.29 -17.01 11.55
CA MET A 1 4.04 -16.37 11.98
C MET A 1 3.41 -15.76 10.73
N ILE A 2 2.10 -15.86 10.58
CA ILE A 2 1.39 -15.26 9.44
C ILE A 2 1.33 -13.75 9.69
N PRO A 3 1.68 -12.88 8.72
CA PRO A 3 1.52 -11.44 8.86
C PRO A 3 0.03 -11.03 8.97
N ASP A 4 -0.25 -9.95 9.69
CA ASP A 4 -1.60 -9.39 9.75
C ASP A 4 -1.94 -8.72 8.43
N VAL A 5 -0.97 -8.00 7.83
CA VAL A 5 -1.13 -7.30 6.56
C VAL A 5 0.11 -7.51 5.67
N SER A 6 -0.11 -7.83 4.39
CA SER A 6 0.89 -7.74 3.32
C SER A 6 0.71 -6.41 2.60
N ILE A 7 1.73 -5.55 2.62
CA ILE A 7 1.70 -4.24 1.95
C ILE A 7 2.47 -4.35 0.64
N ILE A 8 1.79 -4.12 -0.47
CA ILE A 8 2.33 -4.24 -1.83
C ILE A 8 2.72 -2.86 -2.35
N VAL A 9 3.99 -2.70 -2.73
CA VAL A 9 4.58 -1.44 -3.22
C VAL A 9 5.15 -1.65 -4.62
N PRO A 10 4.40 -1.34 -5.68
CA PRO A 10 4.88 -1.44 -7.06
C PRO A 10 5.82 -0.26 -7.37
N CYS A 11 7.07 -0.53 -7.72
CA CYS A 11 8.11 0.49 -7.94
C CYS A 11 8.61 0.49 -9.39
N TYR A 12 8.50 1.63 -10.05
CA TYR A 12 9.08 1.86 -11.37
C TYR A 12 9.57 3.30 -11.50
N ASN A 13 10.90 3.51 -11.54
CA ASN A 13 11.54 4.82 -11.65
C ASN A 13 11.07 5.84 -10.59
N VAL A 14 11.14 5.43 -9.32
CA VAL A 14 10.67 6.20 -8.16
C VAL A 14 11.79 6.49 -7.15
N ALA A 15 13.03 6.54 -7.59
CA ALA A 15 14.20 6.77 -6.73
C ALA A 15 14.07 8.04 -5.86
N ALA A 16 13.39 9.08 -6.36
CA ALA A 16 13.20 10.34 -5.63
C ALA A 16 12.23 10.22 -4.43
N TYR A 17 11.33 9.25 -4.42
CA TYR A 17 10.20 9.18 -3.46
C TYR A 17 10.23 7.93 -2.59
N VAL A 18 10.76 6.82 -3.09
CA VAL A 18 10.67 5.49 -2.46
C VAL A 18 11.23 5.45 -1.04
N ASP A 19 12.23 6.26 -0.71
CA ASP A 19 12.80 6.31 0.64
C ASP A 19 11.78 6.84 1.65
N SER A 20 11.05 7.91 1.34
CA SER A 20 10.00 8.48 2.21
C SER A 20 8.85 7.51 2.40
N CYS A 21 8.41 6.86 1.34
CA CYS A 21 7.38 5.83 1.38
C CYS A 21 7.80 4.69 2.33
N LEU A 22 8.94 4.07 2.09
CA LEU A 22 9.41 2.93 2.89
C LEU A 22 9.70 3.32 4.34
N GLU A 23 10.21 4.52 4.60
CA GLU A 23 10.37 5.01 5.96
C GLU A 23 9.03 5.06 6.71
N SER A 24 7.96 5.53 6.06
CA SER A 24 6.62 5.58 6.65
C SER A 24 6.05 4.19 6.93
N LEU A 25 6.31 3.23 6.04
CA LEU A 25 5.87 1.84 6.19
C LEU A 25 6.61 1.10 7.30
N VAL A 26 7.92 1.26 7.45
CA VAL A 26 8.67 0.60 8.52
C VAL A 26 8.37 1.20 9.89
N ARG A 27 7.88 2.45 9.95
CA ARG A 27 7.44 3.14 11.17
C ARG A 27 6.02 2.81 11.61
N GLN A 28 5.26 2.00 10.85
CA GLN A 28 3.91 1.61 11.24
C GLN A 28 3.88 1.00 12.64
N THR A 29 2.85 1.36 13.43
CA THR A 29 2.64 0.83 14.78
C THR A 29 2.19 -0.63 14.75
N LEU A 30 1.51 -1.08 13.69
CA LEU A 30 1.26 -2.50 13.43
C LEU A 30 2.57 -3.18 13.04
N ARG A 31 3.11 -4.04 13.89
CA ARG A 31 4.44 -4.64 13.70
C ARG A 31 4.44 -5.93 12.88
N ASN A 32 3.37 -6.71 12.96
CA ASN A 32 3.25 -7.99 12.28
C ASN A 32 2.81 -7.81 10.81
N ILE A 33 3.61 -7.07 10.04
CA ILE A 33 3.38 -6.80 8.62
C ILE A 33 4.54 -7.33 7.78
N GLU A 34 4.30 -7.58 6.51
CA GLU A 34 5.33 -7.72 5.48
C GLU A 34 5.15 -6.61 4.42
N ILE A 35 6.25 -6.11 3.88
CA ILE A 35 6.29 -5.04 2.88
C ILE A 35 6.90 -5.64 1.61
N ILE A 36 6.09 -5.83 0.58
CA ILE A 36 6.49 -6.48 -0.66
C ILE A 36 6.72 -5.39 -1.71
N CYS A 37 7.99 -5.08 -1.97
CA CYS A 37 8.38 -4.11 -2.98
C CYS A 37 8.68 -4.83 -4.30
N ILE A 38 8.00 -4.43 -5.36
CA ILE A 38 8.16 -5.01 -6.69
C ILE A 38 8.86 -3.99 -7.59
N ASN A 39 10.13 -4.24 -7.91
CA ASN A 39 10.82 -3.46 -8.94
C ASN A 39 10.36 -3.93 -10.32
N ASP A 40 9.58 -3.10 -11.00
CA ASP A 40 9.04 -3.38 -12.34
C ASP A 40 10.02 -2.90 -13.44
N GLY A 41 11.29 -3.33 -13.35
CA GLY A 41 12.30 -3.03 -14.35
C GLY A 41 12.72 -1.56 -14.36
N SER A 42 12.89 -0.92 -13.20
CA SER A 42 13.40 0.45 -13.09
C SER A 42 14.77 0.60 -13.75
N THR A 43 15.00 1.77 -14.35
CA THR A 43 16.25 2.16 -15.03
C THR A 43 17.03 3.23 -14.25
N ASP A 44 16.44 3.76 -13.18
CA ASP A 44 17.06 4.70 -12.24
C ASP A 44 17.62 3.98 -10.99
N GLU A 45 17.98 4.71 -9.94
CA GLU A 45 18.54 4.17 -8.70
C GLU A 45 17.49 3.49 -7.80
N THR A 46 16.24 3.32 -8.22
CA THR A 46 15.16 2.71 -7.41
C THR A 46 15.60 1.38 -6.81
N TRP A 47 16.18 0.48 -7.63
CA TRP A 47 16.62 -0.83 -7.15
C TRP A 47 17.69 -0.74 -6.06
N THR A 48 18.61 0.19 -6.16
CA THR A 48 19.65 0.44 -5.17
C THR A 48 19.05 0.89 -3.84
N HIS A 49 18.02 1.75 -3.85
CA HIS A 49 17.29 2.18 -2.66
C HIS A 49 16.56 1.00 -2.01
N LEU A 50 15.86 0.18 -2.78
CA LEU A 50 15.14 -1.00 -2.28
C LEU A 50 16.09 -1.99 -1.59
N LEU A 51 17.27 -2.25 -2.15
CA LEU A 51 18.28 -3.13 -1.54
C LEU A 51 18.73 -2.60 -0.16
N ARG A 52 19.01 -1.30 -0.05
CA ARG A 52 19.39 -0.67 1.23
C ARG A 52 18.29 -0.81 2.30
N TRP A 53 17.04 -0.69 1.90
CA TRP A 53 15.91 -0.86 2.82
C TRP A 53 15.73 -2.31 3.26
N LYS A 54 15.94 -3.27 2.36
CA LYS A 54 15.93 -4.70 2.71
C LYS A 54 16.99 -5.06 3.75
N GLU A 55 18.17 -4.44 3.72
CA GLU A 55 19.21 -4.62 4.72
C GLU A 55 18.83 -4.04 6.08
N LYS A 56 18.05 -2.94 6.10
CA LYS A 56 17.64 -2.25 7.33
C LYS A 56 16.45 -2.92 8.03
N ASP A 57 15.52 -3.51 7.28
CA ASP A 57 14.29 -4.09 7.84
C ASP A 57 13.97 -5.45 7.21
N SER A 58 13.96 -6.48 8.04
CA SER A 58 13.72 -7.86 7.61
C SER A 58 12.31 -8.12 7.08
N ARG A 59 11.33 -7.25 7.42
CA ARG A 59 9.94 -7.34 6.94
C ARG A 59 9.81 -6.99 5.47
N ILE A 60 10.81 -6.31 4.88
CA ILE A 60 10.80 -5.95 3.46
C ILE A 60 11.17 -7.19 2.62
N ILE A 61 10.35 -7.48 1.63
CA ILE A 61 10.53 -8.54 0.63
C ILE A 61 10.70 -7.86 -0.73
N LEU A 62 11.72 -8.23 -1.49
CA LEU A 62 11.97 -7.65 -2.81
C LEU A 62 11.67 -8.65 -3.91
N LEU A 63 10.89 -8.21 -4.89
CA LEU A 63 10.69 -8.89 -6.16
C LEU A 63 11.28 -8.02 -7.28
N ASN A 64 11.85 -8.65 -8.30
CA ASN A 64 12.40 -7.96 -9.45
C ASN A 64 11.89 -8.62 -10.73
N GLN A 65 11.29 -7.83 -11.62
CA GLN A 65 10.75 -8.30 -12.88
C GLN A 65 11.12 -7.36 -14.03
N ARG A 66 10.92 -7.81 -15.27
CA ARG A 66 10.95 -6.91 -16.43
C ARG A 66 9.72 -6.04 -16.40
N ASN A 67 9.86 -4.78 -16.84
CA ASN A 67 8.73 -3.87 -16.89
C ASN A 67 7.54 -4.48 -17.64
N ALA A 68 6.44 -4.62 -16.91
CA ALA A 68 5.17 -5.18 -17.40
C ALA A 68 3.96 -4.32 -16.96
N GLY A 69 4.24 -3.18 -16.34
CA GLY A 69 3.25 -2.20 -15.89
C GLY A 69 2.75 -2.46 -14.46
N VAL A 70 2.18 -1.42 -13.87
CA VAL A 70 1.75 -1.39 -12.46
C VAL A 70 0.81 -2.53 -12.07
N SER A 71 -0.11 -2.91 -12.97
CA SER A 71 -1.04 -4.01 -12.71
C SER A 71 -0.33 -5.37 -12.61
N ALA A 72 0.68 -5.62 -13.45
CA ALA A 72 1.49 -6.83 -13.38
C ALA A 72 2.35 -6.85 -12.11
N ALA A 73 2.92 -5.71 -11.73
CA ALA A 73 3.66 -5.57 -10.49
C ALA A 73 2.78 -5.83 -9.25
N ARG A 74 1.56 -5.25 -9.22
CA ARG A 74 0.59 -5.52 -8.15
C ARG A 74 0.20 -6.99 -8.08
N ASN A 75 -0.02 -7.66 -9.22
CA ASN A 75 -0.34 -9.08 -9.26
C ASN A 75 0.83 -9.93 -8.73
N ALA A 76 2.07 -9.62 -9.12
CA ALA A 76 3.24 -10.32 -8.58
C ALA A 76 3.35 -10.15 -7.05
N GLY A 77 2.99 -8.99 -6.53
CA GLY A 77 2.87 -8.73 -5.09
C GLY A 77 1.78 -9.57 -4.44
N LEU A 78 0.60 -9.65 -5.06
CA LEU A 78 -0.51 -10.49 -4.59
C LEU A 78 -0.14 -11.98 -4.53
N ASP A 79 0.56 -12.50 -5.53
CA ASP A 79 1.02 -13.89 -5.58
C ASP A 79 2.03 -14.22 -4.46
N ALA A 80 2.77 -13.21 -3.99
CA ALA A 80 3.75 -13.35 -2.92
C ALA A 80 3.18 -13.09 -1.52
N ALA A 81 2.02 -12.44 -1.42
CA ALA A 81 1.40 -12.02 -0.16
C ALA A 81 0.97 -13.23 0.69
N ARG A 82 1.22 -13.13 2.02
CA ARG A 82 0.88 -14.19 3.00
C ARG A 82 0.06 -13.65 4.16
N GLY A 83 -0.18 -12.35 4.20
CA GLY A 83 -0.95 -11.68 5.25
C GLY A 83 -2.42 -12.06 5.23
N LEU A 84 -3.09 -11.87 6.36
CA LEU A 84 -4.54 -12.03 6.46
C LEU A 84 -5.27 -11.00 5.60
N TYR A 85 -4.72 -9.78 5.50
CA TYR A 85 -5.20 -8.71 4.65
C TYR A 85 -4.10 -8.25 3.70
N VAL A 86 -4.49 -7.63 2.61
CA VAL A 86 -3.57 -6.99 1.65
C VAL A 86 -3.84 -5.50 1.62
N GLY A 87 -2.77 -4.70 1.71
CA GLY A 87 -2.79 -3.27 1.45
C GLY A 87 -1.93 -2.93 0.24
N PHE A 88 -2.25 -1.83 -0.44
CA PHE A 88 -1.43 -1.27 -1.50
C PHE A 88 -0.89 0.08 -1.05
N ALA A 89 0.35 0.38 -1.41
CA ALA A 89 0.98 1.66 -1.17
C ALA A 89 1.66 2.13 -2.45
N ASP A 90 1.31 3.31 -2.92
CA ASP A 90 2.01 3.88 -4.05
C ASP A 90 3.35 4.46 -3.55
N PRO A 91 4.46 4.26 -4.29
CA PRO A 91 5.81 4.56 -3.80
C PRO A 91 6.14 6.06 -3.72
N ASP A 92 5.26 6.92 -4.20
CA ASP A 92 5.30 8.38 -4.09
C ASP A 92 4.41 8.94 -2.96
N ASP A 93 3.70 8.05 -2.25
CA ASP A 93 2.90 8.39 -1.07
C ASP A 93 3.63 8.07 0.24
N TYR A 94 3.16 8.63 1.36
CA TYR A 94 3.57 8.22 2.70
C TYR A 94 2.36 8.03 3.61
N MET A 95 2.50 7.12 4.59
CA MET A 95 1.43 6.63 5.42
C MET A 95 1.55 7.15 6.85
N ASP A 96 0.40 7.54 7.43
CA ASP A 96 0.33 7.83 8.87
C ASP A 96 0.83 6.62 9.68
N PRO A 97 1.63 6.80 10.74
CA PRO A 97 2.18 5.69 11.53
C PRO A 97 1.14 4.73 12.13
N GLU A 98 -0.08 5.18 12.35
CA GLU A 98 -1.17 4.37 12.92
C GLU A 98 -2.13 3.82 11.86
N MET A 99 -1.93 4.15 10.59
CA MET A 99 -2.88 3.83 9.52
C MET A 99 -3.22 2.34 9.49
N TYR A 100 -2.23 1.47 9.30
CA TYR A 100 -2.49 0.02 9.20
C TYR A 100 -3.00 -0.60 10.50
N SER A 101 -2.60 -0.08 11.68
CA SER A 101 -3.14 -0.56 12.96
C SER A 101 -4.62 -0.22 13.12
N ARG A 102 -5.03 0.97 12.70
CA ARG A 102 -6.44 1.39 12.74
C ARG A 102 -7.29 0.62 11.72
N LEU A 103 -6.80 0.47 10.48
CA LEU A 103 -7.48 -0.29 9.44
C LEU A 103 -7.65 -1.76 9.85
N PHE A 104 -6.60 -2.39 10.35
CA PHE A 104 -6.64 -3.78 10.80
C PHE A 104 -7.60 -3.97 12.00
N SER A 105 -7.56 -3.07 12.98
CA SER A 105 -8.48 -3.10 14.11
C SER A 105 -9.95 -2.97 13.67
N ALA A 106 -10.22 -2.05 12.73
CA ALA A 106 -11.57 -1.89 12.18
C ALA A 106 -12.01 -3.13 11.39
N ALA A 107 -11.11 -3.73 10.59
CA ALA A 107 -11.41 -4.96 9.87
C ALA A 107 -11.87 -6.09 10.82
N LEU A 108 -11.18 -6.26 11.94
CA LEU A 108 -11.52 -7.27 12.94
C LEU A 108 -12.79 -6.91 13.74
N GLU A 109 -12.97 -5.63 14.10
CA GLU A 109 -14.13 -5.18 14.90
C GLU A 109 -15.44 -5.35 14.15
N TYR A 110 -15.43 -5.06 12.84
CA TYR A 110 -16.63 -5.08 12.01
C TYR A 110 -16.77 -6.34 11.15
N ASP A 111 -15.85 -7.31 11.30
CA ASP A 111 -15.77 -8.51 10.43
C ASP A 111 -15.82 -8.13 8.94
N ALA A 112 -15.01 -7.12 8.58
CA ALA A 112 -15.06 -6.49 7.28
C ALA A 112 -14.02 -7.10 6.32
N ASP A 113 -14.43 -7.43 5.11
CA ASP A 113 -13.53 -7.87 4.03
C ASP A 113 -12.67 -6.72 3.50
N ILE A 114 -13.19 -5.48 3.56
CA ILE A 114 -12.53 -4.27 3.06
C ILE A 114 -12.72 -3.13 4.02
N VAL A 115 -11.63 -2.42 4.29
CA VAL A 115 -11.60 -1.20 5.08
C VAL A 115 -10.82 -0.13 4.31
N GLU A 116 -11.37 1.07 4.28
CA GLU A 116 -10.76 2.23 3.62
C GLU A 116 -10.62 3.38 4.61
N CYS A 117 -9.63 4.25 4.37
CA CYS A 117 -9.49 5.52 5.08
C CYS A 117 -9.44 6.69 4.09
N GLY A 118 -9.51 7.92 4.59
CA GLY A 118 -9.35 9.12 3.77
C GLY A 118 -7.87 9.42 3.48
N ASN A 119 -7.60 10.38 2.60
CA ASN A 119 -6.26 10.85 2.27
C ASN A 119 -6.12 12.37 2.41
N HIS A 120 -4.86 12.80 2.49
CA HIS A 120 -4.47 14.20 2.33
C HIS A 120 -3.62 14.34 1.08
N VAL A 121 -3.88 15.38 0.30
CA VAL A 121 -3.05 15.74 -0.85
C VAL A 121 -2.17 16.91 -0.46
N PHE A 122 -0.86 16.75 -0.60
CA PHE A 122 0.12 17.79 -0.30
C PHE A 122 0.66 18.41 -1.59
N GLU A 123 1.08 19.65 -1.51
CA GLU A 123 1.85 20.30 -2.54
C GLU A 123 3.34 20.01 -2.32
N ASP A 124 3.98 19.41 -3.30
CA ASP A 124 5.36 18.88 -3.25
C ASP A 124 6.42 19.92 -2.80
N SER A 125 6.14 21.22 -2.94
CA SER A 125 7.09 22.29 -2.62
C SER A 125 6.87 22.98 -1.27
N SER A 126 5.80 22.69 -0.53
CA SER A 126 5.40 23.50 0.62
C SER A 126 4.88 22.75 1.83
N ASP A 127 4.81 21.41 1.80
CA ASP A 127 4.15 20.57 2.82
C ASP A 127 2.70 21.05 3.15
N ARG A 128 2.12 21.84 2.27
CA ARG A 128 0.79 22.38 2.44
C ARG A 128 -0.26 21.37 2.02
N ILE A 129 -1.18 21.05 2.92
CA ILE A 129 -2.36 20.25 2.57
C ILE A 129 -3.24 21.09 1.62
N ILE A 130 -3.38 20.61 0.37
CA ILE A 130 -4.24 21.25 -0.64
C ILE A 130 -5.66 20.67 -0.56
N GLU A 131 -5.79 19.40 -0.25
CA GLU A 131 -7.06 18.70 -0.17
C GLU A 131 -7.04 17.64 0.93
N ALA A 132 -8.12 17.54 1.69
CA ALA A 132 -8.33 16.47 2.65
C ALA A 132 -9.66 15.79 2.32
N LYS A 133 -9.60 14.53 1.86
CA LYS A 133 -10.79 13.73 1.61
C LYS A 133 -11.09 12.88 2.83
N ARG A 134 -12.19 13.19 3.51
CA ARG A 134 -12.78 12.29 4.51
C ARG A 134 -13.82 11.43 3.82
N ARG A 135 -13.66 10.11 3.89
CA ARG A 135 -14.75 9.21 3.51
C ARG A 135 -15.67 9.02 4.72
N SER A 136 -16.96 9.22 4.50
CA SER A 136 -17.96 8.76 5.47
C SER A 136 -17.94 7.23 5.49
N PRO A 137 -18.11 6.57 6.66
CA PRO A 137 -18.21 5.13 6.72
C PRO A 137 -19.32 4.68 5.76
N SER A 138 -18.93 4.03 4.68
CA SER A 138 -19.89 3.45 3.75
C SER A 138 -20.48 2.20 4.37
N ARG A 139 -21.81 2.15 4.41
CA ARG A 139 -22.55 1.02 4.93
C ARG A 139 -22.41 -0.16 3.98
N HIS A 140 -22.27 -1.35 4.59
CA HIS A 140 -22.47 -2.69 4.06
C HIS A 140 -22.76 -2.81 2.55
N PHE A 141 -21.88 -3.51 1.84
CA PHE A 141 -22.23 -4.07 0.55
C PHE A 141 -23.31 -5.14 0.77
N GLU A 142 -24.39 -5.08 -0.02
CA GLU A 142 -25.39 -6.13 0.00
C GLU A 142 -24.77 -7.46 -0.43
N GLU A 143 -25.16 -8.57 0.21
CA GLU A 143 -24.68 -9.94 -0.04
C GLU A 143 -24.72 -10.41 -1.51
N ASN A 144 -25.26 -9.61 -2.43
CA ASN A 144 -25.45 -9.92 -3.83
C ASN A 144 -24.58 -9.09 -4.80
N ALA A 145 -23.66 -8.25 -4.31
CA ALA A 145 -22.75 -7.53 -5.20
C ALA A 145 -21.76 -8.52 -5.82
N SER A 146 -21.74 -8.61 -7.16
CA SER A 146 -20.77 -9.48 -7.82
C SER A 146 -19.34 -8.95 -7.58
N PRO A 147 -18.33 -9.82 -7.38
CA PRO A 147 -16.94 -9.38 -7.25
C PRO A 147 -16.49 -8.44 -8.37
N ALA A 148 -17.01 -8.61 -9.58
CA ALA A 148 -16.69 -7.77 -10.73
C ALA A 148 -17.26 -6.34 -10.63
N SER A 149 -18.41 -6.11 -10.00
CA SER A 149 -18.95 -4.77 -9.76
C SER A 149 -18.15 -4.05 -8.69
N PHE A 150 -17.77 -4.76 -7.63
CA PHE A 150 -16.93 -4.28 -6.55
C PHE A 150 -15.57 -3.77 -7.08
N PHE A 151 -14.87 -4.60 -7.87
CA PHE A 151 -13.59 -4.23 -8.47
C PHE A 151 -13.69 -3.05 -9.43
N ARG A 152 -14.80 -2.92 -10.17
CA ARG A 152 -14.98 -1.80 -11.12
C ARG A 152 -15.10 -0.46 -10.41
N ASP A 153 -15.73 -0.41 -9.25
CA ASP A 153 -16.01 0.83 -8.53
C ASP A 153 -14.94 1.19 -7.48
N SER A 154 -14.17 0.20 -7.02
CA SER A 154 -13.16 0.36 -5.98
C SER A 154 -11.71 0.47 -6.49
N ILE A 155 -11.36 -0.15 -7.63
CA ILE A 155 -9.99 -0.20 -8.14
C ILE A 155 -9.62 1.02 -8.99
N TRP A 156 -10.60 1.74 -9.57
CA TRP A 156 -10.35 2.89 -10.45
C TRP A 156 -10.66 4.25 -9.81
N GLY A 157 -11.18 4.28 -8.63
CA GLY A 157 -11.17 5.50 -7.82
C GLY A 157 -9.97 5.41 -6.90
N LYS A 158 -8.94 6.25 -7.11
CA LYS A 158 -7.79 6.43 -6.20
C LYS A 158 -8.04 5.78 -4.84
N MET A 159 -7.33 4.70 -4.53
CA MET A 159 -7.27 4.20 -3.16
C MET A 159 -6.55 5.26 -2.35
N ASP A 160 -7.33 6.12 -1.76
CA ASP A 160 -6.89 7.21 -0.91
C ASP A 160 -6.59 6.59 0.45
N ILE A 161 -5.33 6.39 0.73
CA ILE A 161 -4.85 5.82 1.97
C ILE A 161 -4.45 6.98 2.91
N CYS A 162 -4.94 6.96 4.15
CA CYS A 162 -4.66 7.99 5.18
C CYS A 162 -3.18 8.22 5.40
#